data_6116249c98c96740faf8bf9a80d5f63d
#
_entry.id   6116249c98c96740faf8bf9a80d5f63d
#
_cell.length_a   1.000
_cell.length_b   1.000
_cell.length_c   1.000
_cell.angle_alpha   90.00
_cell.angle_beta   90.00
_cell.angle_gamma   90.00
#
_symmetry.space_group_name_H-M   'P 1'
#
loop_
_entity.id
_entity.type
_entity.pdbx_description
1 polymer ?
#
loop_
_entity_poly.entity_id
_entity_poly.type
_entity_poly.pdbx_seq_one_letter_code
_entity_poly.pdbx_strand_id
1 'polypeptide(L)'
;TDLRTTAIIGDDFSWARLPQADGLRNDVEETSEDVIARSDSDVAICRPTIAITHYAPNELRYSFSTDADRAAIFSEIYYPKGWKAWIEPAGAYGEVRGGHYHPTAEGRAIELFRADWMLRGAVIPAGEGELIMRFEPDSYKLGENISRASSTTLILLLIGSIAGMFLTSRRKI
;
A
#
# COMPACT_ATOMS: atom_id res chain seq x y z
N THR A 1 -4.58 6.90 -21.00
CA THR A 1 -3.48 6.69 -20.01
C THR A 1 -4.13 6.24 -18.72
N ASP A 2 -3.91 5.01 -18.34
CA ASP A 2 -4.48 4.46 -17.10
C ASP A 2 -3.67 5.00 -15.92
N LEU A 3 -4.22 5.98 -15.22
CA LEU A 3 -3.61 6.64 -14.05
C LEU A 3 -3.37 5.69 -12.87
N ARG A 4 -3.91 4.46 -12.94
CA ARG A 4 -3.80 3.46 -11.87
C ARG A 4 -2.41 2.81 -11.78
N THR A 5 -1.58 2.97 -12.78
CA THR A 5 -0.28 2.29 -12.87
C THR A 5 0.92 3.23 -12.84
N THR A 6 0.70 4.53 -12.70
CA THR A 6 1.78 5.50 -12.76
C THR A 6 2.17 5.98 -11.37
N ALA A 7 3.35 5.59 -10.91
CA ALA A 7 4.05 6.24 -9.80
C ALA A 7 5.04 7.26 -10.39
N ILE A 8 5.06 8.46 -9.84
CA ILE A 8 6.01 9.51 -10.22
C ILE A 8 7.17 9.44 -9.24
N ILE A 9 8.36 9.15 -9.73
CA ILE A 9 9.59 9.17 -8.94
C ILE A 9 10.31 10.48 -9.24
N GLY A 10 10.44 11.34 -8.25
CA GLY A 10 11.13 12.63 -8.37
C GLY A 10 12.51 12.62 -7.72
N ASP A 11 13.50 13.26 -8.36
CA ASP A 11 14.87 13.41 -7.87
C ASP A 11 15.02 14.59 -6.94
N ASP A 12 14.11 15.56 -7.00
CA ASP A 12 14.23 16.80 -6.27
C ASP A 12 12.85 17.32 -5.86
N PHE A 13 12.63 17.45 -4.57
CA PHE A 13 11.43 18.07 -4.00
C PHE A 13 11.59 19.61 -3.93
N SER A 14 12.22 20.20 -4.95
CA SER A 14 12.11 21.63 -5.15
C SER A 14 10.74 21.91 -5.77
N TRP A 15 9.95 22.75 -5.11
CA TRP A 15 8.70 23.29 -5.64
C TRP A 15 9.00 24.07 -6.94
N ALA A 16 9.34 23.37 -8.00
CA ALA A 16 9.41 23.96 -9.32
C ALA A 16 8.01 24.46 -9.65
N ARG A 17 7.88 25.80 -9.77
CA ARG A 17 6.67 26.43 -10.28
C ARG A 17 6.23 25.68 -11.51
N LEU A 18 4.97 25.21 -11.47
CA LEU A 18 4.31 24.74 -12.67
C LEU A 18 4.47 25.86 -13.71
N PRO A 19 4.97 25.57 -14.91
CA PRO A 19 4.94 26.56 -15.98
C PRO A 19 3.50 26.95 -16.19
N GLN A 20 3.23 28.25 -16.10
CA GLN A 20 1.95 28.84 -16.45
C GLN A 20 1.64 28.42 -17.87
N ALA A 21 0.46 27.87 -18.09
CA ALA A 21 0.00 27.43 -19.40
C ALA A 21 -0.26 28.66 -20.30
N ASP A 22 0.78 29.17 -20.90
CA ASP A 22 0.70 30.12 -21.99
C ASP A 22 0.97 29.39 -23.29
N GLY A 23 -0.09 29.19 -24.05
CA GLY A 23 -0.05 28.88 -25.47
C GLY A 23 0.20 27.43 -25.81
N LEU A 24 -0.89 26.65 -25.89
CA LEU A 24 -0.91 25.43 -26.70
C LEU A 24 -0.59 25.81 -28.15
N ARG A 25 0.62 25.61 -28.57
CA ARG A 25 0.97 25.48 -29.97
C ARG A 25 1.08 23.99 -30.26
N ASN A 26 0.14 23.51 -31.07
CA ASN A 26 0.13 22.14 -31.61
C ASN A 26 1.15 22.02 -32.73
N ASP A 27 2.43 21.91 -32.38
CA ASP A 27 3.47 21.55 -33.32
C ASP A 27 4.37 20.52 -32.64
N VAL A 28 3.80 19.35 -32.36
CA VAL A 28 4.61 18.17 -32.05
C VAL A 28 4.78 17.44 -33.36
N GLU A 29 5.76 17.85 -34.16
CA GLU A 29 6.36 16.93 -35.10
C GLU A 29 7.06 15.82 -34.30
N GLU A 30 6.55 14.62 -34.49
CA GLU A 30 7.26 13.39 -34.10
C GLU A 30 8.58 13.32 -34.86
N THR A 31 9.65 13.73 -34.22
CA THR A 31 10.97 13.24 -34.54
C THR A 31 11.48 12.44 -33.36
N SER A 32 11.05 11.19 -33.33
CA SER A 32 11.73 10.14 -32.60
C SER A 32 13.03 9.82 -33.36
N GLU A 33 14.08 10.61 -33.17
CA GLU A 33 15.45 10.20 -33.46
C GLU A 33 16.32 10.53 -32.27
N ASP A 34 16.65 9.46 -31.56
CA ASP A 34 17.83 9.18 -30.76
C ASP A 34 18.94 10.23 -30.85
N VAL A 35 18.87 11.26 -30.01
CA VAL A 35 20.10 11.92 -29.60
C VAL A 35 20.64 11.16 -28.39
N ILE A 36 21.11 9.94 -28.65
CA ILE A 36 22.03 9.27 -27.71
C ILE A 36 23.35 9.99 -27.89
N ALA A 37 23.63 10.99 -27.09
CA ALA A 37 24.97 11.45 -26.86
C ALA A 37 25.72 10.27 -26.24
N ARG A 38 26.44 9.51 -27.08
CA ARG A 38 27.42 8.52 -26.63
C ARG A 38 28.58 9.29 -26.00
N SER A 39 28.47 9.49 -24.69
CA SER A 39 29.62 9.74 -23.85
C SER A 39 30.26 8.40 -23.54
N ASP A 40 31.54 8.27 -23.84
CA ASP A 40 32.38 7.09 -23.62
C ASP A 40 32.67 6.81 -22.15
N SER A 41 31.67 6.82 -21.31
CA SER A 41 31.72 6.27 -19.98
C SER A 41 30.42 5.46 -19.81
N ASP A 42 30.56 4.14 -19.85
CA ASP A 42 29.54 3.15 -19.55
C ASP A 42 29.07 3.28 -18.08
N VAL A 43 28.51 4.41 -17.74
CA VAL A 43 27.64 4.52 -16.57
C VAL A 43 26.28 4.03 -17.03
N ALA A 44 25.98 2.78 -16.74
CA ALA A 44 24.63 2.27 -16.90
C ALA A 44 23.69 3.19 -16.09
N ILE A 45 22.99 4.08 -16.80
CA ILE A 45 21.99 4.95 -16.17
C ILE A 45 20.83 4.03 -15.80
N CYS A 46 20.88 3.49 -14.58
CA CYS A 46 19.76 2.79 -14.00
C CYS A 46 18.62 3.81 -13.84
N ARG A 47 17.68 3.80 -14.76
CA ARG A 47 16.47 4.61 -14.61
C ARG A 47 15.65 4.00 -13.45
N PRO A 48 15.28 4.79 -12.45
CA PRO A 48 14.44 4.29 -11.38
C PRO A 48 13.11 3.85 -11.97
N THR A 49 12.68 2.64 -11.59
CA THR A 49 11.41 2.07 -12.03
C THR A 49 10.59 1.66 -10.83
N ILE A 50 9.28 1.87 -10.93
CA ILE A 50 8.31 1.32 -10.00
C ILE A 50 7.09 0.88 -10.80
N ALA A 51 6.64 -0.36 -10.58
CA ALA A 51 5.51 -0.93 -11.29
C ALA A 51 4.59 -1.67 -10.32
N ILE A 52 3.27 -1.51 -10.51
CA ILE A 52 2.30 -2.24 -9.72
C ILE A 52 2.28 -3.71 -10.14
N THR A 53 2.44 -4.61 -9.17
CA THR A 53 2.41 -6.07 -9.38
C THR A 53 1.11 -6.69 -8.88
N HIS A 54 0.47 -6.08 -7.87
CA HIS A 54 -0.79 -6.55 -7.35
C HIS A 54 -1.67 -5.36 -6.92
N TYR A 55 -2.95 -5.43 -7.27
CA TYR A 55 -3.95 -4.43 -6.90
C TYR A 55 -5.18 -5.10 -6.29
N ALA A 56 -5.43 -4.83 -5.01
CA ALA A 56 -6.65 -5.23 -4.31
C ALA A 56 -7.14 -4.05 -3.43
N PRO A 57 -8.41 -4.01 -3.03
CA PRO A 57 -8.96 -2.91 -2.23
C PRO A 57 -8.22 -2.63 -0.93
N ASN A 58 -7.62 -3.65 -0.33
CA ASN A 58 -6.92 -3.60 0.95
C ASN A 58 -5.43 -3.94 0.85
N GLU A 59 -4.91 -4.17 -0.36
CA GLU A 59 -3.51 -4.52 -0.58
C GLU A 59 -3.01 -4.04 -1.94
N LEU A 60 -1.88 -3.35 -1.93
CA LEU A 60 -1.18 -2.89 -3.11
C LEU A 60 0.26 -3.39 -3.03
N ARG A 61 0.78 -3.92 -4.13
CA ARG A 61 2.19 -4.31 -4.23
C ARG A 61 2.82 -3.65 -5.44
N TYR A 62 4.04 -3.20 -5.27
CA TYR A 62 4.84 -2.57 -6.32
C TYR A 62 6.22 -3.20 -6.31
N SER A 63 6.72 -3.61 -7.46
CA SER A 63 8.14 -3.88 -7.64
C SER A 63 8.87 -2.59 -7.96
N PHE A 64 10.06 -2.41 -7.42
CA PHE A 64 10.87 -1.23 -7.69
C PHE A 64 12.34 -1.59 -7.91
N SER A 65 13.02 -0.74 -8.66
CA SER A 65 14.48 -0.74 -8.82
C SER A 65 14.95 0.71 -8.88
N THR A 66 15.82 1.09 -7.98
CA THR A 66 16.35 2.46 -7.87
C THR A 66 17.81 2.48 -7.45
N ASP A 67 18.56 3.46 -7.95
CA ASP A 67 19.97 3.68 -7.68
C ASP A 67 20.24 4.46 -6.38
N ALA A 68 19.23 5.18 -5.89
CA ALA A 68 19.30 6.01 -4.70
C ALA A 68 17.96 6.00 -3.97
N ASP A 69 17.96 6.46 -2.71
CA ASP A 69 16.71 6.68 -1.97
C ASP A 69 15.88 7.74 -2.66
N ARG A 70 14.62 7.41 -2.98
CA ARG A 70 13.73 8.28 -3.74
C ARG A 70 12.35 8.36 -3.12
N ALA A 71 11.72 9.53 -3.22
CA ALA A 71 10.32 9.68 -2.87
C ALA A 71 9.44 9.22 -4.04
N ALA A 72 8.58 8.23 -3.79
CA ALA A 72 7.55 7.81 -4.72
C ALA A 72 6.20 8.41 -4.29
N ILE A 73 5.46 8.97 -5.25
CA ILE A 73 4.11 9.49 -5.03
C ILE A 73 3.14 8.62 -5.82
N PHE A 74 2.14 8.11 -5.12
CA PHE A 74 1.13 7.21 -5.67
C PHE A 74 -0.18 7.96 -5.89
N SER A 75 -0.92 7.62 -6.94
CA SER A 75 -2.24 8.19 -7.23
C SER A 75 -3.33 7.78 -6.23
N GLU A 76 -2.95 7.10 -5.17
CA GLU A 76 -3.82 6.66 -4.09
C GLU A 76 -4.00 7.76 -3.04
N ILE A 77 -5.22 7.87 -2.52
CA ILE A 77 -5.53 8.84 -1.46
C ILE A 77 -4.79 8.46 -0.17
N TYR A 78 -4.11 9.45 0.42
CA TYR A 78 -3.52 9.30 1.74
C TYR A 78 -4.61 9.24 2.81
N TYR A 79 -4.59 8.18 3.59
CA TYR A 79 -5.42 8.03 4.77
C TYR A 79 -4.54 7.63 5.96
N PRO A 80 -4.45 8.47 7.00
CA PRO A 80 -3.48 8.30 8.09
C PRO A 80 -3.78 7.13 9.02
N LYS A 81 -4.99 6.57 8.95
CA LYS A 81 -5.42 5.50 9.84
C LYS A 81 -5.64 4.21 9.07
N GLY A 82 -4.77 3.24 9.31
CA GLY A 82 -4.95 1.87 8.83
C GLY A 82 -4.09 1.45 7.65
N TRP A 83 -3.57 2.34 6.81
CA TRP A 83 -2.59 1.98 5.80
C TRP A 83 -1.20 1.85 6.43
N LYS A 84 -0.56 0.72 6.19
CA LYS A 84 0.80 0.40 6.60
C LYS A 84 1.59 -0.02 5.37
N ALA A 85 2.90 0.19 5.40
CA ALA A 85 3.78 -0.15 4.29
C ALA A 85 5.05 -0.86 4.75
N TRP A 86 5.53 -1.77 3.92
CA TRP A 86 6.75 -2.53 4.13
C TRP A 86 7.53 -2.63 2.83
N ILE A 87 8.84 -2.65 2.97
CA ILE A 87 9.77 -3.01 1.90
C ILE A 87 10.22 -4.44 2.13
N GLU A 88 10.11 -5.26 1.11
CA GLU A 88 10.59 -6.64 1.08
C GLU A 88 11.65 -6.83 -0.01
N PRO A 89 12.52 -7.81 0.11
CA PRO A 89 13.40 -8.22 -0.97
C PRO A 89 12.61 -8.61 -2.23
N ALA A 90 13.21 -8.50 -3.39
CA ALA A 90 12.57 -8.83 -4.66
C ALA A 90 12.05 -10.28 -4.66
N GLY A 91 10.76 -10.44 -4.98
CA GLY A 91 10.09 -11.74 -4.98
C GLY A 91 9.77 -12.32 -3.61
N ALA A 92 10.06 -11.62 -2.52
CA ALA A 92 9.70 -12.04 -1.17
C ALA A 92 8.34 -11.47 -0.76
N TYR A 93 7.60 -12.26 0.00
CA TYR A 93 6.34 -11.85 0.60
C TYR A 93 6.22 -12.46 1.99
N GLY A 94 5.96 -11.62 2.98
CA GLY A 94 5.75 -12.07 4.35
C GLY A 94 4.47 -12.88 4.53
N GLU A 95 4.06 -13.07 5.75
CA GLU A 95 2.88 -13.85 6.10
C GLU A 95 1.75 -12.97 6.63
N VAL A 96 0.50 -13.30 6.31
CA VAL A 96 -0.68 -12.63 6.87
C VAL A 96 -1.26 -13.50 7.98
N ARG A 97 -1.14 -13.06 9.24
CA ARG A 97 -1.71 -13.72 10.42
C ARG A 97 -2.67 -12.79 11.16
N GLY A 98 -3.86 -13.30 11.46
CA GLY A 98 -4.87 -12.52 12.20
C GLY A 98 -5.23 -11.18 11.55
N GLY A 99 -5.18 -11.08 10.21
CA GLY A 99 -5.46 -9.87 9.46
C GLY A 99 -4.32 -8.84 9.45
N HIS A 100 -3.13 -9.18 9.99
CA HIS A 100 -1.93 -8.35 9.94
C HIS A 100 -0.87 -8.98 9.06
N TYR A 101 -0.15 -8.12 8.36
CA TYR A 101 1.04 -8.49 7.63
C TYR A 101 2.25 -8.58 8.58
N HIS A 102 2.96 -9.67 8.47
CA HIS A 102 4.23 -9.90 9.16
C HIS A 102 5.30 -9.99 8.08
N PRO A 103 6.21 -9.00 8.02
CA PRO A 103 7.27 -8.99 7.04
C PRO A 103 8.21 -10.19 7.22
N THR A 104 8.98 -10.50 6.19
CA THR A 104 10.08 -11.45 6.27
C THR A 104 11.17 -10.95 7.24
N ALA A 105 12.16 -11.79 7.54
CA ALA A 105 13.28 -11.38 8.41
C ALA A 105 14.09 -10.19 7.85
N GLU A 106 14.07 -10.01 6.53
CA GLU A 106 14.73 -8.91 5.82
C GLU A 106 13.77 -7.76 5.51
N GLY A 107 12.47 -8.00 5.70
CA GLY A 107 11.43 -7.00 5.46
C GLY A 107 11.44 -5.88 6.51
N ARG A 108 11.19 -4.66 6.05
CA ARG A 108 11.26 -3.45 6.85
C ARG A 108 9.99 -2.61 6.72
N ALA A 109 9.39 -2.22 7.85
CA ALA A 109 8.30 -1.25 7.84
C ALA A 109 8.81 0.15 7.44
N ILE A 110 8.03 0.85 6.63
CA ILE A 110 8.28 2.24 6.26
C ILE A 110 7.05 3.11 6.53
N GLU A 111 7.29 4.40 6.71
CA GLU A 111 6.21 5.36 6.91
C GLU A 111 5.66 5.86 5.58
N LEU A 112 4.33 5.98 5.54
CA LEU A 112 3.61 6.65 4.46
C LEU A 112 3.39 8.12 4.84
N PHE A 113 3.66 9.03 3.91
CA PHE A 113 3.41 10.45 4.11
C PHE A 113 2.37 10.99 3.13
N ARG A 114 1.84 12.15 3.45
CA ARG A 114 0.91 12.86 2.57
C ARG A 114 1.68 13.76 1.61
N ALA A 115 1.48 13.54 0.32
CA ALA A 115 2.02 14.36 -0.75
C ALA A 115 0.87 15.05 -1.48
N ASP A 116 1.16 16.21 -2.08
CA ASP A 116 0.23 16.94 -2.93
C ASP A 116 -1.22 16.98 -2.39
N TRP A 117 -1.37 17.47 -1.15
CA TRP A 117 -2.63 17.60 -0.39
C TRP A 117 -3.32 16.29 -0.04
N MET A 118 -3.41 15.33 -0.95
CA MET A 118 -4.20 14.14 -0.75
C MET A 118 -3.54 12.83 -1.19
N LEU A 119 -2.42 12.89 -1.90
CA LEU A 119 -1.78 11.70 -2.44
C LEU A 119 -0.93 11.00 -1.37
N ARG A 120 -0.73 9.72 -1.58
CA ARG A 120 0.12 8.88 -0.73
C ARG A 120 1.54 8.89 -1.26
N GLY A 121 2.50 9.14 -0.37
CA GLY A 121 3.91 9.04 -0.68
C GLY A 121 4.63 8.06 0.23
N ALA A 122 5.74 7.51 -0.26
CA ALA A 122 6.67 6.69 0.51
C ALA A 122 8.11 6.97 0.05
N VAL A 123 9.06 6.83 0.96
CA VAL A 123 10.49 6.85 0.60
C VAL A 123 10.93 5.43 0.27
N ILE A 124 11.34 5.23 -0.97
CA ILE A 124 11.82 3.96 -1.48
C ILE A 124 13.34 3.94 -1.34
N PRO A 125 13.93 2.94 -0.68
CA PRO A 125 15.38 2.84 -0.54
C PRO A 125 16.06 2.47 -1.85
N ALA A 126 17.34 2.80 -1.97
CA ALA A 126 18.18 2.30 -3.06
C ALA A 126 18.19 0.77 -3.12
N GLY A 127 18.20 0.22 -4.33
CA GLY A 127 18.22 -1.21 -4.61
C GLY A 127 16.97 -1.69 -5.33
N GLU A 128 16.76 -2.99 -5.26
CA GLU A 128 15.61 -3.69 -5.83
C GLU A 128 14.77 -4.33 -4.73
N GLY A 129 13.45 -4.32 -4.89
CA GLY A 129 12.57 -4.91 -3.90
C GLY A 129 11.09 -4.77 -4.25
N GLU A 130 10.28 -5.15 -3.29
CA GLU A 130 8.83 -4.97 -3.34
C GLU A 130 8.36 -4.04 -2.23
N LEU A 131 7.52 -3.08 -2.60
CA LEU A 131 6.77 -2.25 -1.67
C LEU A 131 5.39 -2.85 -1.49
N ILE A 132 5.06 -3.23 -0.28
CA ILE A 132 3.77 -3.80 0.09
C ILE A 132 3.02 -2.79 0.95
N MET A 133 1.85 -2.37 0.50
CA MET A 133 0.95 -1.51 1.26
C MET A 133 -0.32 -2.27 1.60
N ARG A 134 -0.70 -2.27 2.88
CA ARG A 134 -1.94 -2.93 3.32
C ARG A 134 -2.77 -2.03 4.21
N PHE A 135 -4.08 -2.19 4.06
CA PHE A 135 -5.06 -1.53 4.92
C PHE A 135 -5.39 -2.42 6.12
N GLU A 136 -4.90 -2.04 7.28
CA GLU A 136 -5.03 -2.78 8.54
C GLU A 136 -5.49 -1.86 9.69
N PRO A 137 -6.73 -1.39 9.64
CA PRO A 137 -7.24 -0.49 10.68
C PRO A 137 -7.49 -1.23 12.00
N ASP A 138 -6.90 -0.74 13.08
CA ASP A 138 -7.07 -1.33 14.43
C ASP A 138 -8.52 -1.28 14.93
N SER A 139 -9.30 -0.31 14.45
CA SER A 139 -10.73 -0.18 14.79
C SER A 139 -11.58 -1.36 14.31
N TYR A 140 -11.20 -2.00 13.22
CA TYR A 140 -11.89 -3.19 12.70
C TYR A 140 -11.80 -4.36 13.68
N LYS A 141 -10.63 -4.59 14.27
CA LYS A 141 -10.42 -5.66 15.25
C LYS A 141 -11.21 -5.46 16.53
N LEU A 142 -11.27 -4.22 16.99
CA LEU A 142 -12.06 -3.91 18.18
C LEU A 142 -13.54 -4.22 17.93
N GLY A 143 -14.08 -3.83 16.79
CA GLY A 143 -15.45 -4.13 16.38
C GLY A 143 -15.72 -5.63 16.25
N GLU A 144 -14.80 -6.37 15.63
CA GLU A 144 -14.91 -7.83 15.49
C GLU A 144 -14.90 -8.54 16.85
N ASN A 145 -14.02 -8.17 17.75
CA ASN A 145 -13.94 -8.74 19.09
C ASN A 145 -15.21 -8.47 19.92
N ILE A 146 -15.75 -7.26 19.86
CA ILE A 146 -17.00 -6.90 20.51
C ILE A 146 -18.16 -7.74 19.94
N SER A 147 -18.24 -7.84 18.62
CA SER A 147 -19.27 -8.64 17.95
C SER A 147 -19.20 -10.12 18.32
N ARG A 148 -17.99 -10.70 18.33
CA ARG A 148 -17.78 -12.09 18.75
C ARG A 148 -18.19 -12.33 20.21
N ALA A 149 -17.78 -11.44 21.13
CA ALA A 149 -18.13 -11.53 22.53
C ALA A 149 -19.65 -11.46 22.74
N SER A 150 -20.31 -10.51 22.08
CA SER A 150 -21.77 -10.35 22.15
C SER A 150 -22.50 -11.58 21.62
N SER A 151 -22.11 -12.08 20.46
CA SER A 151 -22.72 -13.28 19.87
C SER A 151 -22.54 -14.52 20.73
N THR A 152 -21.35 -14.71 21.30
CA THR A 152 -21.07 -15.84 22.21
C THR A 152 -21.93 -15.75 23.44
N THR A 153 -22.08 -14.56 24.04
CA THR A 153 -22.92 -14.34 25.22
C THR A 153 -24.38 -14.66 24.93
N LEU A 154 -24.92 -14.22 23.81
CA LEU A 154 -26.30 -14.50 23.42
C LEU A 154 -26.54 -16.00 23.22
N ILE A 155 -25.60 -16.71 22.58
CA ILE A 155 -25.71 -18.17 22.40
C ILE A 155 -25.70 -18.90 23.73
N LEU A 156 -24.81 -18.51 24.67
CA LEU A 156 -24.76 -19.11 26.01
C LEU A 156 -26.05 -18.87 26.80
N LEU A 157 -26.62 -17.68 26.73
CA LEU A 157 -27.89 -17.36 27.35
C LEU A 157 -29.05 -18.18 26.78
N LEU A 158 -29.06 -18.35 25.44
CA LEU A 158 -30.06 -19.18 24.78
C LEU A 158 -29.97 -20.65 25.23
N ILE A 159 -28.75 -21.21 25.20
CA ILE A 159 -28.51 -22.59 25.65
C ILE A 159 -28.89 -22.76 27.12
N GLY A 160 -28.49 -21.83 27.98
CA GLY A 160 -28.83 -21.81 29.42
C GLY A 160 -30.33 -21.75 29.68
N SER A 161 -31.06 -20.94 28.91
CA SER A 161 -32.51 -20.84 28.97
C SER A 161 -33.20 -22.16 28.59
N ILE A 162 -32.79 -22.77 27.52
CA ILE A 162 -33.32 -24.07 27.04
C ILE A 162 -33.04 -25.16 28.10
N ALA A 163 -31.79 -25.25 28.57
CA ALA A 163 -31.41 -26.22 29.59
C ALA A 163 -32.22 -26.04 30.91
N GLY A 164 -32.39 -24.80 31.35
CA GLY A 164 -33.20 -24.46 32.51
C GLY A 164 -34.66 -24.90 32.35
N MET A 165 -35.23 -24.71 31.16
CA MET A 165 -36.59 -25.16 30.86
C MET A 165 -36.71 -26.68 30.92
N PHE A 166 -35.76 -27.43 30.37
CA PHE A 166 -35.77 -28.91 30.45
C PHE A 166 -35.59 -29.42 31.87
N LEU A 167 -34.71 -28.83 32.66
CA LEU A 167 -34.50 -29.24 34.08
C LEU A 167 -35.73 -28.98 34.95
N THR A 168 -36.42 -27.87 34.72
CA THR A 168 -37.64 -27.51 35.45
C THR A 168 -38.80 -28.43 35.06
N SER A 169 -38.89 -28.81 33.77
CA SER A 169 -39.91 -29.75 33.29
C SER A 169 -39.76 -31.15 33.93
N ARG A 170 -38.52 -31.64 34.12
CA ARG A 170 -38.25 -32.94 34.73
C ARG A 170 -38.55 -33.03 36.23
N ARG A 171 -38.61 -31.89 36.93
CA ARG A 171 -38.90 -31.84 38.36
C ARG A 171 -40.41 -31.90 38.69
N LYS A 172 -41.27 -31.82 37.69
CA LYS A 172 -42.73 -31.83 37.86
C LYS A 172 -43.38 -33.21 37.60
N ILE A 173 -42.56 -34.24 37.32
CA ILE A 173 -42.97 -35.62 37.24
C ILE A 173 -42.45 -36.37 38.48
#